data_cfb3557df8fbd4da6a35f5f158fce013
#
_entry.id   cfb3557df8fbd4da6a35f5f158fce013
#
_cell.length_a   1.000
_cell.length_b   1.000
_cell.length_c   1.000
_cell.angle_alpha   90.00
_cell.angle_beta   90.00
_cell.angle_gamma   90.00
#
_symmetry.space_group_name_H-M   'P 1'
#
loop_
_entity.id
_entity.type
_entity.pdbx_description
1 polymer ?
#
loop_
_entity_poly.entity_id
_entity_poly.type
_entity_poly.pdbx_seq_one_letter_code
_entity_poly.pdbx_strand_id
1 'polypeptide(L)'
;MISWYVTQASSYAADVDDLFLLIALIVGAFFLAAEFVLLWLIVKFRARPGVKARYITGEKKSETRWVNYPHYLVLVFDILIVVAALRVWSDVKIDLPPAEERVRIIAQQWAWTFVHAGPDGQLDTADDIRTVNVLNLQVNRLYHYELHSKDVLHSFSVPAFRLKQDAVPGRAIIGWFRPTVIGEFDLQCAEICGIGHGLMPGRVRIRSAAAQAAWMETAAASFAARAATR
;
A
#
# COMPACT_ATOMS: atom_id res chain seq x y z
N MET A 1 -7.98 1.03 -14.04
CA MET A 1 -8.85 -0.12 -13.72
C MET A 1 -9.13 -0.23 -12.22
N ILE A 2 -8.11 -0.22 -11.35
CA ILE A 2 -8.30 -0.28 -9.88
C ILE A 2 -9.00 0.98 -9.34
N SER A 3 -8.74 2.14 -9.91
CA SER A 3 -9.37 3.43 -9.55
C SER A 3 -10.91 3.47 -9.69
N TRP A 4 -11.51 2.52 -10.41
CA TRP A 4 -12.97 2.40 -10.49
C TRP A 4 -13.60 1.84 -9.21
N TYR A 5 -12.85 1.05 -8.45
CA TYR A 5 -13.32 0.43 -7.22
C TYR A 5 -12.82 1.15 -5.97
N VAL A 6 -11.63 1.75 -6.03
CA VAL A 6 -11.00 2.44 -4.90
C VAL A 6 -10.42 3.76 -5.38
N THR A 7 -10.94 4.87 -4.85
CA THR A 7 -10.47 6.22 -5.15
C THR A 7 -8.97 6.37 -4.90
N GLN A 8 -8.27 7.05 -5.80
CA GLN A 8 -6.88 7.46 -5.61
C GLN A 8 -6.86 8.75 -4.78
N ALA A 9 -6.51 8.65 -3.51
CA ALA A 9 -6.56 9.79 -2.59
C ALA A 9 -5.20 10.18 -1.99
N SER A 10 -4.10 9.67 -2.55
CA SER A 10 -2.73 10.15 -2.25
C SER A 10 -1.99 10.53 -3.54
N SER A 11 -0.94 11.34 -3.38
CA SER A 11 -0.14 11.84 -4.50
C SER A 11 0.56 10.75 -5.31
N TYR A 12 0.88 9.60 -4.72
CA TYR A 12 1.55 8.48 -5.37
C TYR A 12 0.61 7.29 -5.69
N ALA A 13 -0.70 7.42 -5.40
CA ALA A 13 -1.63 6.32 -5.64
C ALA A 13 -1.75 5.94 -7.12
N ALA A 14 -1.64 6.92 -8.02
CA ALA A 14 -1.64 6.69 -9.46
C ALA A 14 -0.41 5.89 -9.92
N ASP A 15 0.78 6.23 -9.42
CA ASP A 15 2.03 5.55 -9.79
C ASP A 15 2.02 4.07 -9.38
N VAL A 16 1.43 3.78 -8.20
CA VAL A 16 1.23 2.40 -7.74
C VAL A 16 0.24 1.67 -8.64
N ASP A 17 -0.89 2.29 -8.99
CA ASP A 17 -1.90 1.68 -9.87
C ASP A 17 -1.35 1.44 -11.29
N ASP A 18 -0.56 2.36 -11.84
CA ASP A 18 0.06 2.23 -13.14
C ASP A 18 1.10 1.09 -13.16
N LEU A 19 1.86 0.91 -12.08
CA LEU A 19 2.74 -0.24 -11.91
C LEU A 19 1.94 -1.55 -11.90
N PHE A 20 0.83 -1.62 -11.16
CA PHE A 20 -0.04 -2.79 -11.17
C PHE A 20 -0.62 -3.07 -12.55
N LEU A 21 -1.02 -2.03 -13.29
CA LEU A 21 -1.52 -2.19 -14.66
C LEU A 21 -0.43 -2.73 -15.60
N LEU A 22 0.78 -2.20 -15.52
CA LEU A 22 1.93 -2.68 -16.30
C LEU A 22 2.18 -4.17 -16.04
N ILE A 23 2.22 -4.57 -14.76
CA ILE A 23 2.40 -5.97 -14.37
C ILE A 23 1.25 -6.83 -14.90
N ALA A 24 0.00 -6.40 -14.72
CA ALA A 24 -1.18 -7.13 -15.15
C ALA A 24 -1.21 -7.35 -16.66
N LEU A 25 -0.81 -6.36 -17.46
CA LEU A 25 -0.74 -6.47 -18.92
C LEU A 25 0.35 -7.45 -19.37
N ILE A 26 1.55 -7.34 -18.80
CA ILE A 26 2.68 -8.22 -19.15
C ILE A 26 2.38 -9.66 -18.73
N VAL A 27 2.08 -9.87 -17.45
CA VAL A 27 1.82 -11.20 -16.89
C VAL A 27 0.57 -11.82 -17.52
N GLY A 28 -0.49 -11.02 -17.73
CA GLY A 28 -1.71 -11.47 -18.39
C GLY A 28 -1.48 -11.94 -19.84
N ALA A 29 -0.66 -11.21 -20.60
CA ALA A 29 -0.30 -11.62 -21.95
C ALA A 29 0.48 -12.94 -21.98
N PHE A 30 1.47 -13.09 -21.10
CA PHE A 30 2.24 -14.36 -20.96
C PHE A 30 1.35 -15.50 -20.49
N PHE A 31 0.45 -15.25 -19.54
CA PHE A 31 -0.51 -16.24 -19.06
C PHE A 31 -1.38 -16.76 -20.22
N LEU A 32 -2.00 -15.86 -20.98
CA LEU A 32 -2.83 -16.25 -22.12
C LEU A 32 -2.05 -17.00 -23.20
N ALA A 33 -0.81 -16.58 -23.46
CA ALA A 33 0.07 -17.28 -24.40
C ALA A 33 0.42 -18.70 -23.90
N ALA A 34 0.72 -18.84 -22.61
CA ALA A 34 1.03 -20.14 -21.99
C ALA A 34 -0.19 -21.10 -22.05
N GLU A 35 -1.37 -20.60 -21.68
CA GLU A 35 -2.62 -21.36 -21.76
C GLU A 35 -2.92 -21.81 -23.20
N PHE A 36 -2.77 -20.90 -24.17
CA PHE A 36 -2.96 -21.23 -25.58
C PHE A 36 -2.00 -22.34 -26.03
N VAL A 37 -0.70 -22.20 -25.70
CA VAL A 37 0.32 -23.22 -26.06
C VAL A 37 0.00 -24.54 -25.37
N LEU A 38 -0.40 -24.54 -24.10
CA LEU A 38 -0.77 -25.75 -23.36
C LEU A 38 -1.94 -26.48 -24.03
N LEU A 39 -3.02 -25.78 -24.31
CA LEU A 39 -4.18 -26.36 -24.98
C LEU A 39 -3.84 -26.87 -26.39
N TRP A 40 -3.06 -26.09 -27.14
CA TRP A 40 -2.58 -26.50 -28.46
C TRP A 40 -1.74 -27.78 -28.40
N LEU A 41 -0.84 -27.90 -27.42
CA LEU A 41 -0.01 -29.13 -27.23
C LEU A 41 -0.89 -30.35 -26.90
N ILE A 42 -1.89 -30.20 -26.02
CA ILE A 42 -2.82 -31.27 -25.67
C ILE A 42 -3.56 -31.77 -26.92
N VAL A 43 -4.09 -30.88 -27.73
CA VAL A 43 -4.81 -31.23 -28.95
C VAL A 43 -3.88 -31.85 -30.00
N LYS A 44 -2.71 -31.23 -30.22
CA LYS A 44 -1.75 -31.62 -31.26
C LYS A 44 -1.10 -32.97 -30.97
N PHE A 45 -0.73 -33.23 -29.70
CA PHE A 45 0.00 -34.43 -29.30
C PHE A 45 -0.89 -35.49 -28.63
N ARG A 46 -2.21 -35.36 -28.75
CA ARG A 46 -3.14 -36.40 -28.27
C ARG A 46 -2.81 -37.78 -28.89
N ALA A 47 -2.99 -38.84 -28.14
CA ALA A 47 -2.79 -40.21 -28.60
C ALA A 47 -3.63 -40.54 -29.86
N ARG A 48 -3.02 -41.15 -30.86
CA ARG A 48 -3.69 -41.58 -32.09
C ARG A 48 -3.24 -43.00 -32.44
N PRO A 49 -4.13 -43.86 -32.97
CA PRO A 49 -3.74 -45.20 -33.40
C PRO A 49 -2.59 -45.14 -34.44
N GLY A 50 -1.57 -45.97 -34.26
CA GLY A 50 -0.42 -46.05 -35.18
C GLY A 50 0.65 -44.96 -35.05
N VAL A 51 0.45 -43.97 -34.21
CA VAL A 51 1.43 -42.88 -33.99
C VAL A 51 2.21 -43.18 -32.70
N LYS A 52 3.53 -43.38 -32.84
CA LYS A 52 4.44 -43.56 -31.69
C LYS A 52 4.86 -42.17 -31.12
N ALA A 53 5.01 -42.11 -29.80
CA ALA A 53 5.56 -40.95 -29.12
C ALA A 53 6.99 -40.65 -29.59
N ARG A 54 7.32 -39.40 -29.81
CA ARG A 54 8.67 -38.95 -30.14
C ARG A 54 9.44 -38.69 -28.85
N TYR A 55 10.60 -39.33 -28.72
CA TYR A 55 11.52 -39.05 -27.63
C TYR A 55 12.44 -37.88 -28.01
N ILE A 56 12.53 -36.85 -27.14
CA ILE A 56 13.38 -35.66 -27.32
C ILE A 56 14.37 -35.66 -26.15
N THR A 57 15.67 -35.72 -26.45
CA THR A 57 16.73 -35.76 -25.42
C THR A 57 17.09 -34.39 -24.87
N GLY A 58 16.84 -33.33 -25.60
CA GLY A 58 17.26 -31.98 -25.25
C GLY A 58 18.75 -31.68 -25.49
N GLU A 59 19.48 -32.58 -26.14
CA GLU A 59 20.92 -32.41 -26.43
C GLU A 59 21.17 -31.45 -27.59
N LYS A 60 20.22 -31.36 -28.52
CA LYS A 60 20.37 -30.50 -29.72
C LYS A 60 19.86 -29.09 -29.46
N LYS A 61 20.62 -28.09 -29.89
CA LYS A 61 20.19 -26.68 -29.81
C LYS A 61 18.83 -26.41 -30.47
N SER A 62 18.47 -27.18 -31.51
CA SER A 62 17.15 -27.09 -32.15
C SER A 62 16.00 -27.55 -31.26
N GLU A 63 16.28 -28.38 -30.29
CA GLU A 63 15.31 -28.93 -29.33
C GLU A 63 15.17 -28.01 -28.11
N THR A 64 16.30 -27.45 -27.59
CA THR A 64 16.33 -26.60 -26.42
C THR A 64 15.87 -25.14 -26.71
N ARG A 65 15.93 -24.70 -27.98
CA ARG A 65 15.51 -23.32 -28.33
C ARG A 65 14.06 -23.00 -27.94
N TRP A 66 13.17 -23.98 -27.97
CA TRP A 66 11.77 -23.82 -27.60
C TRP A 66 11.56 -23.56 -26.09
N VAL A 67 12.55 -23.88 -25.29
CA VAL A 67 12.59 -23.56 -23.86
C VAL A 67 13.38 -22.27 -23.63
N ASN A 68 14.54 -22.13 -24.28
CA ASN A 68 15.44 -21.02 -24.02
C ASN A 68 14.91 -19.67 -24.50
N TYR A 69 14.28 -19.59 -25.68
CA TYR A 69 13.76 -18.30 -26.18
C TYR A 69 12.62 -17.74 -25.33
N PRO A 70 11.59 -18.51 -24.94
CA PRO A 70 10.61 -18.01 -23.98
C PRO A 70 11.23 -17.59 -22.66
N HIS A 71 12.21 -18.34 -22.16
CA HIS A 71 12.92 -17.98 -20.92
C HIS A 71 13.65 -16.63 -21.03
N TYR A 72 14.40 -16.41 -22.10
CA TYR A 72 15.07 -15.11 -22.30
C TYR A 72 14.06 -13.97 -22.49
N LEU A 73 12.95 -14.24 -23.16
CA LEU A 73 11.90 -13.24 -23.33
C LEU A 73 11.29 -12.85 -21.98
N VAL A 74 10.96 -13.81 -21.11
CA VAL A 74 10.48 -13.57 -19.74
C VAL A 74 11.50 -12.75 -18.96
N LEU A 75 12.78 -13.11 -19.00
CA LEU A 75 13.84 -12.39 -18.29
C LEU A 75 13.92 -10.90 -18.67
N VAL A 76 13.71 -10.57 -19.94
CA VAL A 76 13.70 -9.15 -20.40
C VAL A 76 12.53 -8.40 -19.75
N PHE A 77 11.34 -9.00 -19.71
CA PHE A 77 10.17 -8.37 -19.10
C PHE A 77 10.26 -8.33 -17.57
N ASP A 78 10.89 -9.32 -16.94
CA ASP A 78 11.15 -9.30 -15.49
C ASP A 78 12.06 -8.12 -15.11
N ILE A 79 13.12 -7.88 -15.90
CA ILE A 79 14.00 -6.73 -15.68
C ILE A 79 13.21 -5.41 -15.82
N LEU A 80 12.34 -5.30 -16.81
CA LEU A 80 11.50 -4.12 -17.01
C LEU A 80 10.58 -3.88 -15.80
N ILE A 81 9.91 -4.93 -15.33
CA ILE A 81 9.02 -4.87 -14.14
C ILE A 81 9.82 -4.46 -12.90
N VAL A 82 10.98 -5.08 -12.68
CA VAL A 82 11.84 -4.78 -11.53
C VAL A 82 12.30 -3.32 -11.55
N VAL A 83 12.74 -2.81 -12.69
CA VAL A 83 13.15 -1.40 -12.82
C VAL A 83 11.98 -0.45 -12.54
N ALA A 84 10.79 -0.73 -13.08
CA ALA A 84 9.59 0.06 -12.82
C ALA A 84 9.20 0.01 -11.32
N ALA A 85 9.21 -1.18 -10.72
CA ALA A 85 8.90 -1.37 -9.31
C ALA A 85 9.88 -0.65 -8.38
N LEU A 86 11.19 -0.72 -8.68
CA LEU A 86 12.22 -0.03 -7.89
C LEU A 86 12.07 1.50 -7.93
N ARG A 87 11.63 2.08 -9.05
CA ARG A 87 11.35 3.51 -9.15
C ARG A 87 10.22 3.90 -8.21
N VAL A 88 9.04 3.26 -8.35
CA VAL A 88 7.88 3.54 -7.49
C VAL A 88 8.22 3.30 -6.01
N TRP A 89 8.97 2.24 -5.71
CA TRP A 89 9.39 1.94 -4.33
C TRP A 89 10.35 2.99 -3.77
N SER A 90 11.30 3.50 -4.60
CA SER A 90 12.19 4.59 -4.20
C SER A 90 11.38 5.83 -3.82
N ASP A 91 10.49 6.27 -4.71
CA ASP A 91 9.68 7.49 -4.52
C ASP A 91 8.75 7.40 -3.29
N VAL A 92 8.21 6.21 -2.99
CA VAL A 92 7.25 6.02 -1.89
C VAL A 92 7.92 5.69 -0.56
N LYS A 93 9.06 4.98 -0.56
CA LYS A 93 9.64 4.40 0.67
C LYS A 93 11.03 4.88 1.02
N ILE A 94 11.86 5.25 0.04
CA ILE A 94 13.23 5.70 0.31
C ILE A 94 13.28 7.21 0.39
N ASP A 95 12.69 7.89 -0.59
CA ASP A 95 12.71 9.34 -0.67
C ASP A 95 11.64 9.91 0.27
N LEU A 96 12.11 10.58 1.33
CA LEU A 96 11.24 11.28 2.26
C LEU A 96 11.24 12.77 1.91
N PRO A 97 10.22 13.28 1.20
CA PRO A 97 10.13 14.70 0.90
C PRO A 97 9.95 15.51 2.20
N PRO A 98 10.34 16.80 2.24
CA PRO A 98 10.22 17.62 3.45
C PRO A 98 8.79 17.63 3.99
N ALA A 99 8.63 17.27 5.27
CA ALA A 99 7.33 17.26 5.93
C ALA A 99 6.82 18.68 6.15
N GLU A 100 5.53 18.91 5.90
CA GLU A 100 4.81 20.11 6.29
C GLU A 100 4.11 19.92 7.64
N GLU A 101 3.76 18.66 7.95
CA GLU A 101 3.09 18.25 9.19
C GLU A 101 3.61 16.90 9.66
N ARG A 102 3.41 16.60 10.93
CA ARG A 102 3.73 15.31 11.54
C ARG A 102 2.54 14.72 12.26
N VAL A 103 2.42 13.39 12.21
CA VAL A 103 1.40 12.65 12.94
C VAL A 103 2.00 11.36 13.48
N ARG A 104 1.74 11.03 14.74
CA ARG A 104 2.09 9.73 15.29
C ARG A 104 0.88 8.81 15.25
N ILE A 105 1.10 7.60 14.75
CA ILE A 105 0.10 6.54 14.60
C ILE A 105 0.49 5.41 15.56
N ILE A 106 -0.39 5.10 16.49
CA ILE A 106 -0.13 4.08 17.51
C ILE A 106 -1.20 2.99 17.38
N ALA A 107 -0.76 1.79 17.03
CA ALA A 107 -1.61 0.61 17.03
C ALA A 107 -1.59 -0.08 18.40
N GLN A 108 -2.74 -0.56 18.81
CA GLN A 108 -2.89 -1.44 19.97
C GLN A 108 -4.11 -2.33 19.78
N GLN A 109 -4.22 -3.41 20.52
CA GLN A 109 -5.38 -4.30 20.51
C GLN A 109 -6.58 -3.63 21.18
N TRP A 110 -7.65 -3.23 20.49
CA TRP A 110 -7.85 -3.24 19.03
C TRP A 110 -8.35 -1.86 18.62
N ALA A 111 -7.44 -0.89 18.63
CA ALA A 111 -7.73 0.49 18.29
C ALA A 111 -6.50 1.18 17.68
N TRP A 112 -6.76 2.24 16.92
CA TRP A 112 -5.76 3.18 16.41
C TRP A 112 -5.81 4.47 17.22
N THR A 113 -4.69 4.91 17.77
CA THR A 113 -4.55 6.24 18.35
C THR A 113 -3.71 7.09 17.42
N PHE A 114 -4.23 8.27 17.08
CA PHE A 114 -3.52 9.27 16.28
C PHE A 114 -3.19 10.46 17.18
N VAL A 115 -1.93 10.89 17.14
CA VAL A 115 -1.44 12.07 17.83
C VAL A 115 -1.06 13.09 16.77
N HIS A 116 -1.81 14.17 16.71
CA HIS A 116 -1.52 15.31 15.85
C HIS A 116 -0.72 16.32 16.65
N ALA A 117 0.29 16.91 16.02
CA ALA A 117 0.95 18.07 16.57
C ALA A 117 -0.08 19.19 16.76
N GLY A 118 -0.05 19.82 17.93
CA GLY A 118 -0.93 20.92 18.25
C GLY A 118 -0.58 22.21 17.51
N PRO A 119 -1.05 23.36 17.97
CA PRO A 119 -0.74 24.66 17.38
C PRO A 119 0.75 24.98 17.25
N ASP A 120 1.61 24.40 18.09
CA ASP A 120 3.06 24.59 18.03
C ASP A 120 3.75 23.78 16.90
N GLY A 121 3.02 22.87 16.25
CA GLY A 121 3.51 22.02 15.15
C GLY A 121 4.52 20.95 15.59
N GLN A 122 4.67 20.70 16.89
CA GLN A 122 5.60 19.72 17.44
C GLN A 122 4.83 18.57 18.12
N LEU A 123 5.33 17.35 18.01
CA LEU A 123 4.84 16.21 18.77
C LEU A 123 5.52 16.16 20.14
N ASP A 124 4.88 15.49 21.10
CA ASP A 124 5.33 15.32 22.49
C ASP A 124 5.25 16.61 23.32
N THR A 125 4.30 17.47 22.97
CA THR A 125 4.02 18.70 23.69
C THR A 125 2.66 18.65 24.39
N ALA A 126 2.38 19.61 25.26
CA ALA A 126 1.17 19.62 26.06
C ALA A 126 -0.11 19.88 25.24
N ASP A 127 0.03 20.42 24.04
CA ASP A 127 -1.04 20.78 23.12
C ASP A 127 -1.33 19.71 22.05
N ASP A 128 -0.65 18.55 22.12
CA ASP A 128 -0.91 17.39 21.26
C ASP A 128 -2.38 16.98 21.27
N ILE A 129 -2.98 16.87 20.09
CA ILE A 129 -4.37 16.44 19.92
C ILE A 129 -4.42 14.93 19.65
N ARG A 130 -5.09 14.20 20.53
CA ARG A 130 -5.24 12.75 20.40
C ARG A 130 -6.63 12.38 19.93
N THR A 131 -6.70 11.55 18.88
CA THR A 131 -7.95 10.97 18.38
C THR A 131 -7.87 9.45 18.35
N VAL A 132 -9.02 8.78 18.46
CA VAL A 132 -9.11 7.32 18.43
C VAL A 132 -9.88 6.91 17.19
N ASN A 133 -9.33 6.00 16.43
CA ASN A 133 -9.91 5.43 15.20
C ASN A 133 -10.27 6.45 14.09
N VAL A 134 -9.90 7.72 14.23
CA VAL A 134 -10.11 8.76 13.21
C VAL A 134 -8.85 9.56 13.01
N LEU A 135 -8.23 9.43 11.85
CA LEU A 135 -7.09 10.23 11.39
C LEU A 135 -7.62 11.45 10.63
N ASN A 136 -7.31 12.65 11.13
CA ASN A 136 -7.78 13.91 10.56
C ASN A 136 -6.65 14.58 9.78
N LEU A 137 -6.86 14.88 8.51
CA LEU A 137 -5.84 15.39 7.60
C LEU A 137 -6.36 16.56 6.78
N GLN A 138 -5.44 17.45 6.38
CA GLN A 138 -5.68 18.50 5.40
C GLN A 138 -5.35 18.01 3.99
N VAL A 139 -6.17 18.34 3.02
CA VAL A 139 -5.90 18.06 1.60
C VAL A 139 -4.65 18.79 1.12
N ASN A 140 -3.88 18.17 0.25
CA ASN A 140 -2.65 18.67 -0.37
C ASN A 140 -1.50 19.01 0.62
N ARG A 141 -1.60 18.61 1.88
CA ARG A 141 -0.57 18.78 2.89
C ARG A 141 0.28 17.52 2.99
N LEU A 142 1.60 17.64 3.07
CA LEU A 142 2.50 16.51 3.21
C LEU A 142 2.73 16.18 4.68
N TYR A 143 2.38 14.95 5.05
CA TYR A 143 2.55 14.43 6.40
C TYR A 143 3.67 13.41 6.46
N HIS A 144 4.59 13.56 7.42
CA HIS A 144 5.34 12.42 7.92
C HIS A 144 4.55 11.74 9.02
N TYR A 145 4.48 10.42 8.97
CA TYR A 145 3.94 9.63 10.06
C TYR A 145 5.03 8.85 10.78
N GLU A 146 4.86 8.73 12.09
CA GLU A 146 5.62 7.80 12.95
C GLU A 146 4.67 6.67 13.37
N LEU A 147 4.89 5.47 12.88
CA LEU A 147 4.04 4.30 13.15
C LEU A 147 4.65 3.43 14.23
N HIS A 148 3.88 3.20 15.28
CA HIS A 148 4.26 2.40 16.44
C HIS A 148 3.22 1.32 16.72
N SER A 149 3.65 0.23 17.35
CA SER A 149 2.76 -0.73 18.02
C SER A 149 3.10 -0.81 19.51
N LYS A 150 2.06 -0.87 20.35
CA LYS A 150 2.19 -1.01 21.80
C LYS A 150 2.29 -2.47 22.27
N ASP A 151 1.81 -3.41 21.48
CA ASP A 151 1.59 -4.79 21.90
C ASP A 151 2.06 -5.81 20.87
N VAL A 152 1.29 -6.07 19.82
CA VAL A 152 1.56 -7.08 18.81
C VAL A 152 1.78 -6.45 17.43
N LEU A 153 2.05 -7.27 16.42
CA LEU A 153 2.12 -6.82 15.04
C LEU A 153 0.74 -6.39 14.54
N HIS A 154 0.65 -5.19 13.98
CA HIS A 154 -0.49 -4.66 13.25
C HIS A 154 -0.04 -4.17 11.87
N SER A 155 -0.96 -3.80 11.00
CA SER A 155 -0.61 -3.15 9.73
C SER A 155 -1.57 -2.01 9.43
N PHE A 156 -1.01 -0.80 9.36
CA PHE A 156 -1.72 0.41 9.00
C PHE A 156 -1.98 0.38 7.49
N SER A 157 -3.23 0.22 7.09
CA SER A 157 -3.62 0.12 5.69
C SER A 157 -4.72 1.12 5.34
N VAL A 158 -4.41 2.01 4.39
CA VAL A 158 -5.35 2.95 3.79
C VAL A 158 -5.42 2.67 2.30
N PRO A 159 -6.38 1.85 1.83
CA PRO A 159 -6.46 1.44 0.43
C PRO A 159 -6.55 2.62 -0.55
N ALA A 160 -7.24 3.70 -0.18
CA ALA A 160 -7.35 4.90 -0.99
C ALA A 160 -6.00 5.62 -1.19
N PHE A 161 -5.04 5.42 -0.28
CA PHE A 161 -3.68 5.94 -0.41
C PHE A 161 -2.73 4.97 -1.11
N ARG A 162 -3.14 3.72 -1.38
CA ARG A 162 -2.25 2.61 -1.76
C ARG A 162 -1.13 2.38 -0.74
N LEU A 163 -1.43 2.68 0.53
CA LEU A 163 -0.51 2.57 1.65
C LEU A 163 -0.84 1.35 2.50
N LYS A 164 0.15 0.50 2.69
CA LYS A 164 0.19 -0.56 3.70
C LYS A 164 1.56 -0.52 4.38
N GLN A 165 1.56 -0.42 5.71
CA GLN A 165 2.77 -0.40 6.50
C GLN A 165 2.56 -1.14 7.82
N ASP A 166 3.42 -2.13 8.08
CA ASP A 166 3.35 -2.90 9.31
C ASP A 166 3.82 -2.05 10.51
N ALA A 167 3.07 -2.14 11.61
CA ALA A 167 3.41 -1.55 12.89
C ALA A 167 4.04 -2.63 13.78
N VAL A 168 5.36 -2.57 13.93
CA VAL A 168 6.15 -3.60 14.62
C VAL A 168 6.45 -3.14 16.05
N PRO A 169 6.16 -3.97 17.08
CA PRO A 169 6.52 -3.66 18.47
C PRO A 169 8.00 -3.31 18.64
N GLY A 170 8.27 -2.27 19.40
CA GLY A 170 9.64 -1.81 19.67
C GLY A 170 10.32 -1.06 18.50
N ARG A 171 9.62 -0.82 17.37
CA ARG A 171 10.14 -0.05 16.23
C ARG A 171 9.29 1.17 15.96
N ALA A 172 9.93 2.31 15.72
CA ALA A 172 9.30 3.48 15.10
C ALA A 172 9.53 3.42 13.59
N ILE A 173 8.47 3.33 12.81
CA ILE A 173 8.56 3.26 11.35
C ILE A 173 8.08 4.59 10.80
N ILE A 174 8.96 5.25 10.04
CA ILE A 174 8.68 6.54 9.44
C ILE A 174 8.28 6.35 7.97
N GLY A 175 7.28 7.08 7.55
CA GLY A 175 6.87 7.18 6.17
C GLY A 175 6.10 8.47 5.93
N TRP A 176 5.53 8.60 4.74
CA TRP A 176 4.84 9.82 4.37
C TRP A 176 3.61 9.56 3.50
N PHE A 177 2.73 10.52 3.46
CA PHE A 177 1.63 10.62 2.50
C PHE A 177 1.23 12.08 2.29
N ARG A 178 0.69 12.35 1.10
CA ARG A 178 0.04 13.63 0.77
C ARG A 178 -1.38 13.31 0.29
N PRO A 179 -2.41 13.57 1.11
CA PRO A 179 -3.80 13.41 0.70
C PRO A 179 -4.18 14.36 -0.44
N THR A 180 -4.90 13.88 -1.46
CA THR A 180 -5.25 14.69 -2.65
C THR A 180 -6.74 14.89 -2.84
N VAL A 181 -7.58 14.13 -2.14
CA VAL A 181 -9.04 14.16 -2.31
C VAL A 181 -9.72 14.37 -0.96
N ILE A 182 -10.58 15.39 -0.86
CA ILE A 182 -11.41 15.63 0.33
C ILE A 182 -12.46 14.53 0.44
N GLY A 183 -12.64 13.99 1.67
CA GLY A 183 -13.61 12.93 1.93
C GLY A 183 -13.26 12.09 3.15
N GLU A 184 -14.01 11.01 3.32
CA GLU A 184 -13.75 9.99 4.34
C GLU A 184 -13.37 8.67 3.66
N PHE A 185 -12.29 8.06 4.12
CA PHE A 185 -11.74 6.83 3.56
C PHE A 185 -11.52 5.79 4.66
N ASP A 186 -11.61 4.53 4.26
CA ASP A 186 -11.39 3.43 5.18
C ASP A 186 -9.92 3.30 5.56
N LEU A 187 -9.72 3.05 6.86
CA LEU A 187 -8.49 2.57 7.45
C LEU A 187 -8.77 1.20 8.08
N GLN A 188 -7.90 0.25 7.85
CA GLN A 188 -8.04 -1.10 8.37
C GLN A 188 -6.71 -1.65 8.88
N CYS A 189 -6.79 -2.59 9.80
CA CYS A 189 -5.65 -3.42 10.15
C CYS A 189 -5.49 -4.53 9.08
N ALA A 190 -4.31 -4.63 8.47
CA ALA A 190 -4.05 -5.59 7.40
C ALA A 190 -3.04 -6.68 7.83
N GLU A 191 -2.86 -6.89 9.15
CA GLU A 191 -2.05 -7.97 9.72
C GLU A 191 -2.78 -8.57 10.94
N ILE A 192 -2.81 -9.90 11.05
CA ILE A 192 -3.52 -10.61 12.13
C ILE A 192 -2.93 -10.22 13.49
N CYS A 193 -3.73 -9.51 14.29
CA CYS A 193 -3.34 -8.96 15.57
C CYS A 193 -4.12 -9.52 16.76
N GLY A 194 -4.81 -10.65 16.59
CA GLY A 194 -5.58 -11.30 17.62
C GLY A 194 -7.08 -11.39 17.31
N ILE A 195 -7.89 -11.77 18.29
CA ILE A 195 -9.32 -12.07 18.11
C ILE A 195 -10.15 -10.87 17.63
N GLY A 196 -9.76 -9.65 17.99
CA GLY A 196 -10.41 -8.41 17.59
C GLY A 196 -9.86 -7.80 16.29
N HIS A 197 -9.06 -8.53 15.51
CA HIS A 197 -8.45 -8.02 14.26
C HIS A 197 -9.47 -7.39 13.30
N GLY A 198 -10.58 -8.06 13.05
CA GLY A 198 -11.66 -7.56 12.19
C GLY A 198 -12.49 -6.42 12.82
N LEU A 199 -12.29 -6.11 14.09
CA LEU A 199 -13.01 -5.11 14.86
C LEU A 199 -12.17 -3.84 15.15
N MET A 200 -11.02 -3.66 14.46
CA MET A 200 -10.23 -2.43 14.56
C MET A 200 -10.20 -1.62 13.26
N PRO A 201 -11.36 -1.26 12.69
CA PRO A 201 -11.41 -0.30 11.61
C PRO A 201 -11.11 1.11 12.13
N GLY A 202 -10.66 1.97 11.22
CA GLY A 202 -10.55 3.40 11.44
C GLY A 202 -11.08 4.17 10.24
N ARG A 203 -11.03 5.50 10.33
CA ARG A 203 -11.38 6.42 9.26
C ARG A 203 -10.26 7.43 9.04
N VAL A 204 -10.02 7.75 7.80
CA VAL A 204 -9.19 8.90 7.41
C VAL A 204 -10.13 9.99 6.92
N ARG A 205 -10.16 11.13 7.61
CA ARG A 205 -10.94 12.32 7.24
C ARG A 205 -10.03 13.36 6.63
N ILE A 206 -10.26 13.66 5.37
CA ILE A 206 -9.50 14.66 4.64
C ILE A 206 -10.39 15.89 4.46
N ARG A 207 -9.92 17.04 4.91
CA ARG A 207 -10.65 18.32 4.93
C ARG A 207 -9.92 19.39 4.12
N SER A 208 -10.65 20.45 3.78
CA SER A 208 -10.03 21.69 3.30
C SER A 208 -9.18 22.33 4.40
N ALA A 209 -8.27 23.22 4.04
CA ALA A 209 -7.42 23.94 4.99
C ALA A 209 -8.24 24.66 6.08
N ALA A 210 -9.31 25.38 5.69
CA ALA A 210 -10.16 26.07 6.63
C ALA A 210 -10.90 25.12 7.59
N ALA A 211 -11.44 24.01 7.08
CA ALA A 211 -12.14 23.03 7.91
C ALA A 211 -11.18 22.25 8.83
N GLN A 212 -9.95 22.02 8.41
CA GLN A 212 -8.93 21.38 9.25
C GLN A 212 -8.48 22.32 10.37
N ALA A 213 -8.25 23.61 10.07
CA ALA A 213 -7.91 24.61 11.08
C ALA A 213 -9.02 24.75 12.15
N ALA A 214 -10.27 24.86 11.73
CA ALA A 214 -11.41 24.94 12.66
C ALA A 214 -11.53 23.68 13.54
N TRP A 215 -11.26 22.50 12.96
CA TRP A 215 -11.21 21.26 13.73
C TRP A 215 -10.08 21.26 14.76
N MET A 216 -8.88 21.71 14.38
CA MET A 216 -7.71 21.81 15.28
C MET A 216 -8.00 22.72 16.47
N GLU A 217 -8.57 23.93 16.23
CA GLU A 217 -8.95 24.87 17.30
C GLU A 217 -9.95 24.23 18.28
N THR A 218 -11.01 23.61 17.75
CA THR A 218 -12.04 22.97 18.58
C THR A 218 -11.48 21.80 19.38
N ALA A 219 -10.63 20.99 18.77
CA ALA A 219 -10.01 19.85 19.42
C ALA A 219 -9.02 20.31 20.52
N ALA A 220 -8.18 21.30 20.26
CA ALA A 220 -7.26 21.86 21.23
C ALA A 220 -8.01 22.45 22.45
N ALA A 221 -9.06 23.23 22.23
CA ALA A 221 -9.90 23.78 23.29
C ALA A 221 -10.53 22.69 24.17
N SER A 222 -11.03 21.63 23.55
CA SER A 222 -11.62 20.50 24.26
C SER A 222 -10.61 19.70 25.09
N PHE A 223 -9.37 19.60 24.61
CA PHE A 223 -8.26 18.94 25.31
C PHE A 223 -7.81 19.75 26.52
N ALA A 224 -7.63 21.06 26.35
CA ALA A 224 -7.27 22.00 27.45
C ALA A 224 -8.32 21.98 28.56
N ALA A 225 -9.61 22.00 28.22
CA ALA A 225 -10.70 21.91 29.19
C ALA A 225 -10.67 20.60 30.02
N ARG A 226 -10.37 19.46 29.38
CA ARG A 226 -10.25 18.16 30.08
C ARG A 226 -9.00 18.08 30.97
N ALA A 227 -7.92 18.72 30.59
CA ALA A 227 -6.69 18.77 31.39
C ALA A 227 -6.88 19.63 32.67
N ALA A 228 -7.67 20.71 32.59
CA ALA A 228 -7.96 21.60 33.70
C ALA A 228 -8.94 20.98 34.77
N THR A 229 -9.64 19.88 34.42
CA THR A 229 -10.60 19.20 35.31
C THR A 229 -10.03 17.94 35.98
N ARG A 230 -8.76 17.63 35.78
CA ARG A 230 -8.02 16.53 36.42
C ARG A 230 -7.01 17.06 37.44
#